data_b66629b1e660fc42a8f384a59b75eb00
#
_entry.id   b66629b1e660fc42a8f384a59b75eb00
#
_cell.length_a   1.000
_cell.length_b   1.000
_cell.length_c   1.000
_cell.angle_alpha   90.00
_cell.angle_beta   90.00
_cell.angle_gamma   90.00
#
_symmetry.space_group_name_H-M   'P 1'
#
loop_
_entity.id
_entity.type
_entity.pdbx_description
1 polymer ?
#
loop_
_entity_poly.entity_id
_entity_poly.type
_entity_poly.pdbx_seq_one_letter_code
_entity_poly.pdbx_strand_id
1 'polypeptide(L)'
;DLHSFPTRRSSDLNRFSDMLGGYDRYIYGELFDEVADVNRAGGDVHAAYIFELYSSEFGFSWLNVAISYITANRYIFILILTIVIYTLLFISFKRYVENYPFALVLFLGLIFFFTFTYLRQLVGVGVGWLSIEYVYKRKLWKFLAIVLLATLIHNSAIILLPVYFLPIKQYSKRAVTVLMVFCFVLGITGIPSAMFDIYGSVTEMEGRGQNYAENEVGFKIEYILETFLFLYFIFRNYNKIPTV
;
A
#
# COMPACT_ATOMS: atom_id res chain seq x y z
N ASP A 1 12.60 -22.41 5.76
CA ASP A 1 13.87 -22.29 5.01
C ASP A 1 13.78 -21.22 3.92
N LEU A 2 13.88 -19.95 4.35
CA LEU A 2 13.95 -18.77 3.47
C LEU A 2 15.28 -18.66 2.70
N HIS A 3 16.09 -19.71 2.68
CA HIS A 3 17.45 -19.71 2.10
C HIS A 3 17.59 -20.41 0.77
N SER A 4 16.51 -20.84 0.13
CA SER A 4 16.60 -21.51 -1.18
C SER A 4 16.08 -20.66 -2.34
N PHE A 5 16.33 -19.34 -2.34
CA PHE A 5 16.30 -18.63 -3.61
C PHE A 5 17.40 -19.19 -4.51
N PRO A 6 17.09 -19.63 -5.74
CA PRO A 6 18.11 -20.12 -6.63
C PRO A 6 19.13 -19.01 -6.84
N THR A 7 20.33 -19.21 -6.31
CA THR A 7 21.49 -18.36 -6.58
C THR A 7 21.86 -18.50 -8.05
N ARG A 8 21.14 -17.84 -8.94
CA ARG A 8 21.64 -17.58 -10.28
C ARG A 8 22.85 -16.65 -10.13
N ARG A 9 24.04 -17.21 -10.27
CA ARG A 9 25.25 -16.47 -10.54
C ARG A 9 25.04 -15.65 -11.82
N SER A 10 24.63 -14.43 -11.71
CA SER A 10 24.73 -13.46 -12.78
C SER A 10 25.74 -12.41 -12.36
N SER A 11 26.55 -11.99 -13.32
CA SER A 11 27.54 -10.92 -13.20
C SER A 11 26.93 -9.66 -12.59
N ASP A 12 27.29 -9.37 -11.35
CA ASP A 12 26.58 -8.51 -10.43
C ASP A 12 26.66 -7.00 -10.73
N LEU A 13 27.32 -6.61 -11.78
CA LEU A 13 27.49 -5.18 -12.11
C LEU A 13 26.25 -4.52 -12.75
N ASN A 14 25.36 -5.30 -13.37
CA ASN A 14 24.10 -4.77 -13.92
C ASN A 14 22.99 -4.62 -12.86
N ARG A 15 23.16 -5.20 -11.67
CA ARG A 15 22.15 -5.15 -10.60
C ARG A 15 22.08 -3.83 -9.84
N PHE A 16 23.12 -2.99 -9.91
CA PHE A 16 23.10 -1.70 -9.22
C PHE A 16 22.01 -0.76 -9.74
N SER A 17 21.66 -0.83 -11.02
CA SER A 17 20.54 -0.04 -11.56
C SER A 17 19.17 -0.53 -11.09
N ASP A 18 19.03 -1.82 -10.79
CA ASP A 18 17.78 -2.42 -10.33
C ASP A 18 17.51 -2.10 -8.86
N MET A 19 18.54 -1.81 -8.09
CA MET A 19 18.44 -1.44 -6.68
C MET A 19 18.09 0.04 -6.43
N LEU A 20 18.08 0.87 -7.48
CA LEU A 20 17.58 2.23 -7.41
C LEU A 20 16.06 2.21 -7.17
N GLY A 21 15.64 2.22 -5.93
CA GLY A 21 14.23 2.16 -5.53
C GLY A 21 13.94 1.10 -4.46
N GLY A 22 14.98 0.48 -3.88
CA GLY A 22 14.86 -0.45 -2.77
C GLY A 22 14.66 -1.91 -3.20
N TYR A 23 14.81 -2.78 -2.21
CA TYR A 23 14.79 -4.23 -2.36
C TYR A 23 13.44 -4.76 -2.93
N ASP A 24 12.34 -4.17 -2.53
CA ASP A 24 11.00 -4.60 -2.97
C ASP A 24 10.80 -4.42 -4.49
N ARG A 25 11.33 -3.34 -5.07
CA ARG A 25 11.25 -3.12 -6.51
C ARG A 25 11.97 -4.21 -7.30
N TYR A 26 13.10 -4.68 -6.79
CA TYR A 26 13.83 -5.79 -7.37
C TYR A 26 12.99 -7.07 -7.35
N ILE A 27 12.38 -7.40 -6.21
CA ILE A 27 11.51 -8.57 -6.06
C ILE A 27 10.35 -8.51 -7.05
N TYR A 28 9.67 -7.38 -7.20
CA TYR A 28 8.57 -7.24 -8.18
C TYR A 28 9.03 -7.48 -9.61
N GLY A 29 10.25 -7.07 -9.97
CA GLY A 29 10.83 -7.34 -11.27
C GLY A 29 11.11 -8.83 -11.50
N GLU A 30 11.68 -9.52 -10.52
CA GLU A 30 11.95 -10.97 -10.58
C GLU A 30 10.67 -11.79 -10.70
N LEU A 31 9.66 -11.47 -9.89
CA LEU A 31 8.35 -12.12 -9.94
C LEU A 31 7.65 -11.90 -11.29
N PHE A 32 7.79 -10.71 -11.86
CA PHE A 32 7.22 -10.41 -13.17
C PHE A 32 7.93 -11.17 -14.29
N ASP A 33 9.27 -11.28 -14.25
CA ASP A 33 10.03 -12.04 -15.24
C ASP A 33 9.59 -13.49 -15.27
N GLU A 34 9.41 -14.12 -14.09
CA GLU A 34 8.92 -15.49 -13.99
C GLU A 34 7.53 -15.64 -14.64
N VAL A 35 6.59 -14.74 -14.31
CA VAL A 35 5.25 -14.74 -14.92
C VAL A 35 5.33 -14.59 -16.44
N ALA A 36 6.19 -13.68 -16.92
CA ALA A 36 6.34 -13.42 -18.35
C ALA A 36 6.97 -14.62 -19.09
N ASP A 37 7.93 -15.31 -18.48
CA ASP A 37 8.57 -16.49 -19.04
C ASP A 37 7.57 -17.65 -19.12
N VAL A 38 6.81 -17.92 -18.06
CA VAL A 38 5.76 -18.96 -18.03
C VAL A 38 4.69 -18.67 -19.09
N ASN A 39 4.21 -17.42 -19.17
CA ASN A 39 3.18 -17.02 -20.14
C ASN A 39 3.67 -17.18 -21.59
N ARG A 40 4.91 -16.80 -21.89
CA ARG A 40 5.51 -16.97 -23.22
C ARG A 40 5.72 -18.42 -23.62
N ALA A 41 6.05 -19.27 -22.66
CA ALA A 41 6.18 -20.71 -22.87
C ALA A 41 4.83 -21.41 -23.07
N GLY A 42 3.70 -20.71 -22.92
CA GLY A 42 2.36 -21.28 -22.96
C GLY A 42 2.06 -22.19 -21.75
N GLY A 43 2.79 -21.99 -20.64
CA GLY A 43 2.62 -22.73 -19.40
C GLY A 43 1.43 -22.22 -18.56
N ASP A 44 1.17 -22.94 -17.48
CA ASP A 44 0.16 -22.52 -16.50
C ASP A 44 0.71 -21.37 -15.65
N VAL A 45 0.18 -20.16 -15.84
CA VAL A 45 0.61 -18.97 -15.09
C VAL A 45 0.35 -19.07 -13.58
N HIS A 46 -0.59 -19.95 -13.14
CA HIS A 46 -0.80 -20.21 -11.73
C HIS A 46 0.36 -20.97 -11.06
N ALA A 47 1.23 -21.60 -11.85
CA ALA A 47 2.43 -22.24 -11.34
C ALA A 47 3.54 -21.25 -11.00
N ALA A 48 3.41 -19.96 -11.40
CA ALA A 48 4.38 -18.94 -11.05
C ALA A 48 4.32 -18.63 -9.55
N TYR A 49 5.49 -18.49 -8.93
CA TYR A 49 5.65 -18.29 -7.48
C TYR A 49 4.88 -17.10 -6.92
N ILE A 50 4.58 -16.09 -7.75
CA ILE A 50 3.78 -14.92 -7.34
C ILE A 50 2.40 -15.31 -6.80
N PHE A 51 1.76 -16.39 -7.31
CA PHE A 51 0.44 -16.84 -6.85
C PHE A 51 0.50 -17.53 -5.49
N GLU A 52 1.60 -18.22 -5.20
CA GLU A 52 1.86 -18.76 -3.87
C GLU A 52 2.18 -17.63 -2.89
N LEU A 53 3.11 -16.74 -3.26
CA LEU A 53 3.58 -15.65 -2.41
C LEU A 53 2.47 -14.65 -2.05
N TYR A 54 1.55 -14.37 -2.98
CA TYR A 54 0.44 -13.42 -2.81
C TYR A 54 -0.92 -14.10 -2.96
N SER A 55 -1.08 -15.28 -2.34
CA SER A 55 -2.31 -16.09 -2.41
C SER A 55 -3.57 -15.34 -2.04
N SER A 56 -3.50 -14.48 -1.01
CA SER A 56 -4.62 -13.63 -0.57
C SER A 56 -4.75 -12.30 -1.35
N GLU A 57 -3.75 -11.92 -2.15
CA GLU A 57 -3.67 -10.69 -2.93
C GLU A 57 -3.58 -10.99 -4.44
N PHE A 58 -4.33 -11.98 -4.88
CA PHE A 58 -4.28 -12.52 -6.26
C PHE A 58 -4.60 -11.46 -7.33
N GLY A 59 -5.25 -10.36 -6.99
CA GLY A 59 -5.48 -9.26 -7.92
C GLY A 59 -4.17 -8.64 -8.42
N PHE A 60 -3.14 -8.56 -7.56
CA PHE A 60 -1.83 -8.12 -8.00
C PHE A 60 -1.14 -9.15 -8.89
N SER A 61 -1.27 -10.45 -8.58
CA SER A 61 -0.74 -11.53 -9.41
C SER A 61 -1.36 -11.51 -10.81
N TRP A 62 -2.69 -11.36 -10.91
CA TRP A 62 -3.37 -11.20 -12.19
C TRP A 62 -3.02 -9.92 -12.94
N LEU A 63 -2.70 -8.83 -12.24
CA LEU A 63 -2.19 -7.61 -12.87
C LEU A 63 -0.84 -7.87 -13.55
N ASN A 64 0.04 -8.64 -12.93
CA ASN A 64 1.31 -9.08 -13.54
C ASN A 64 1.04 -9.90 -14.80
N VAL A 65 0.14 -10.89 -14.74
CA VAL A 65 -0.24 -11.70 -15.92
C VAL A 65 -0.79 -10.80 -17.03
N ALA A 66 -1.70 -9.87 -16.72
CA ALA A 66 -2.27 -8.97 -17.73
C ALA A 66 -1.19 -8.12 -18.42
N ILE A 67 -0.20 -7.62 -17.67
CA ILE A 67 0.90 -6.84 -18.25
C ILE A 67 1.86 -7.73 -19.04
N SER A 68 2.06 -9.01 -18.66
CA SER A 68 2.93 -9.94 -19.37
C SER A 68 2.47 -10.22 -20.80
N TYR A 69 1.18 -10.06 -21.13
CA TYR A 69 0.69 -10.10 -22.52
C TYR A 69 1.09 -8.87 -23.35
N ILE A 70 1.45 -7.75 -22.70
CA ILE A 70 1.87 -6.52 -23.39
C ILE A 70 3.37 -6.48 -23.55
N THR A 71 4.10 -6.88 -22.52
CA THR A 71 5.58 -6.84 -22.47
C THR A 71 6.11 -7.95 -21.59
N ALA A 72 7.36 -8.36 -21.84
CA ALA A 72 8.09 -9.21 -20.91
C ALA A 72 9.33 -8.48 -20.37
N ASN A 73 9.41 -7.19 -20.55
CA ASN A 73 10.51 -6.39 -20.02
C ASN A 73 10.09 -5.83 -18.66
N ARG A 74 10.81 -6.21 -17.57
CA ARG A 74 10.55 -5.76 -16.20
C ARG A 74 10.57 -4.24 -16.07
N TYR A 75 11.38 -3.53 -16.84
CA TYR A 75 11.43 -2.07 -16.76
C TYR A 75 10.17 -1.41 -17.33
N ILE A 76 9.63 -1.97 -18.41
CA ILE A 76 8.35 -1.52 -18.98
C ILE A 76 7.21 -1.87 -18.02
N PHE A 77 7.23 -3.04 -17.38
CA PHE A 77 6.29 -3.41 -16.32
C PHE A 77 6.28 -2.38 -15.18
N ILE A 78 7.45 -2.05 -14.63
CA ILE A 78 7.58 -1.05 -13.57
C ILE A 78 7.11 0.34 -14.04
N LEU A 79 7.40 0.71 -15.30
CA LEU A 79 6.93 1.96 -15.87
C LEU A 79 5.40 1.99 -15.96
N ILE A 80 4.77 0.91 -16.41
CA ILE A 80 3.30 0.78 -16.47
C ILE A 80 2.69 0.94 -15.08
N LEU A 81 3.22 0.22 -14.07
CA LEU A 81 2.75 0.35 -12.69
C LEU A 81 2.93 1.78 -12.17
N THR A 82 4.05 2.41 -12.46
CA THR A 82 4.33 3.79 -12.07
C THR A 82 3.30 4.76 -12.68
N ILE A 83 3.00 4.61 -13.97
CA ILE A 83 1.97 5.41 -14.64
C ILE A 83 0.59 5.19 -14.01
N VAL A 84 0.24 3.93 -13.69
CA VAL A 84 -1.03 3.61 -13.01
C VAL A 84 -1.09 4.30 -11.65
N ILE A 85 -0.05 4.18 -10.82
CA ILE A 85 0.02 4.79 -9.49
C ILE A 85 -0.17 6.31 -9.59
N TYR A 86 0.63 6.98 -10.43
CA TYR A 86 0.53 8.43 -10.55
C TYR A 86 -0.79 8.90 -11.13
N THR A 87 -1.39 8.12 -12.03
CA THR A 87 -2.72 8.43 -12.57
C THR A 87 -3.78 8.35 -11.47
N LEU A 88 -3.77 7.31 -10.66
CA LEU A 88 -4.70 7.13 -9.52
C LEU A 88 -4.53 8.24 -8.48
N LEU A 89 -3.30 8.58 -8.13
CA LEU A 89 -2.98 9.67 -7.21
C LEU A 89 -3.42 11.03 -7.78
N PHE A 90 -3.17 11.28 -9.08
CA PHE A 90 -3.59 12.50 -9.74
C PHE A 90 -5.12 12.68 -9.73
N ILE A 91 -5.87 11.60 -10.04
CA ILE A 91 -7.34 11.62 -10.00
C ILE A 91 -7.82 11.98 -8.59
N SER A 92 -7.22 11.38 -7.56
CA SER A 92 -7.57 11.62 -6.17
C SER A 92 -7.20 13.03 -5.71
N PHE A 93 -6.00 13.50 -6.03
CA PHE A 93 -5.57 14.86 -5.70
C PHE A 93 -6.43 15.91 -6.39
N LYS A 94 -6.72 15.75 -7.69
CA LYS A 94 -7.60 16.65 -8.42
C LYS A 94 -9.00 16.75 -7.80
N ARG A 95 -9.44 15.69 -7.15
CA ARG A 95 -10.79 15.63 -6.57
C ARG A 95 -10.88 16.22 -5.17
N TYR A 96 -9.82 16.04 -4.35
CA TYR A 96 -9.88 16.33 -2.91
C TYR A 96 -8.96 17.45 -2.45
N VAL A 97 -8.08 17.96 -3.31
CA VAL A 97 -7.09 18.96 -2.93
C VAL A 97 -7.32 20.28 -3.66
N GLU A 98 -7.48 21.35 -2.89
CA GLU A 98 -7.65 22.71 -3.44
C GLU A 98 -6.31 23.36 -3.80
N ASN A 99 -5.30 23.17 -2.94
CA ASN A 99 -3.97 23.75 -3.12
C ASN A 99 -2.97 22.74 -3.68
N TYR A 100 -2.95 22.59 -5.01
CA TYR A 100 -2.07 21.66 -5.72
C TYR A 100 -0.57 21.87 -5.47
N PRO A 101 -0.03 23.11 -5.55
CA PRO A 101 1.40 23.31 -5.33
C PRO A 101 1.84 22.84 -3.95
N PHE A 102 1.06 23.13 -2.92
CA PHE A 102 1.36 22.70 -1.57
C PHE A 102 1.26 21.17 -1.41
N ALA A 103 0.21 20.57 -1.97
CA ALA A 103 0.06 19.11 -1.96
C ALA A 103 1.22 18.41 -2.70
N LEU A 104 1.69 18.98 -3.81
CA LEU A 104 2.84 18.44 -4.53
C LEU A 104 4.11 18.49 -3.69
N VAL A 105 4.36 19.59 -2.97
CA VAL A 105 5.52 19.70 -2.06
C VAL A 105 5.44 18.64 -0.96
N LEU A 106 4.25 18.45 -0.35
CA LEU A 106 4.05 17.40 0.66
C LEU A 106 4.24 16.01 0.06
N PHE A 107 3.69 15.76 -1.12
CA PHE A 107 3.86 14.48 -1.82
C PHE A 107 5.34 14.18 -2.10
N LEU A 108 6.08 15.15 -2.62
CA LEU A 108 7.51 14.97 -2.92
C LEU A 108 8.33 14.73 -1.64
N GLY A 109 7.99 15.42 -0.55
CA GLY A 109 8.71 15.28 0.72
C GLY A 109 8.39 14.00 1.50
N LEU A 110 7.16 13.50 1.41
CA LEU A 110 6.66 12.45 2.31
C LEU A 110 6.43 11.11 1.62
N ILE A 111 5.91 11.13 0.39
CA ILE A 111 5.38 9.92 -0.26
C ILE A 111 6.20 9.52 -1.49
N PHE A 112 6.83 10.48 -2.16
CA PHE A 112 7.49 10.26 -3.44
C PHE A 112 8.49 9.09 -3.43
N PHE A 113 9.35 9.02 -2.42
CA PHE A 113 10.32 7.92 -2.31
C PHE A 113 9.65 6.56 -2.08
N PHE A 114 8.53 6.52 -1.40
CA PHE A 114 7.76 5.29 -1.22
C PHE A 114 7.15 4.77 -2.53
N THR A 115 6.94 5.65 -3.53
CA THR A 115 6.43 5.22 -4.84
C THR A 115 7.41 4.35 -5.61
N PHE A 116 8.68 4.38 -5.25
CA PHE A 116 9.70 3.51 -5.86
C PHE A 116 9.81 2.15 -5.18
N THR A 117 9.40 2.03 -3.94
CA THR A 117 9.56 0.82 -3.12
C THR A 117 8.26 0.04 -3.01
N TYR A 118 7.15 0.68 -2.63
CA TYR A 118 5.89 0.02 -2.27
C TYR A 118 4.89 -0.01 -3.44
N LEU A 119 5.30 -0.51 -4.63
CA LEU A 119 4.48 -0.45 -5.85
C LEU A 119 3.09 -1.08 -5.64
N ARG A 120 3.03 -2.31 -5.12
CA ARG A 120 1.78 -3.03 -4.89
C ARG A 120 0.85 -2.29 -3.92
N GLN A 121 1.40 -1.86 -2.78
CA GLN A 121 0.66 -1.11 -1.78
C GLN A 121 0.11 0.19 -2.35
N LEU A 122 0.88 0.93 -3.16
CA LEU A 122 0.44 2.19 -3.74
C LEU A 122 -0.61 2.02 -4.82
N VAL A 123 -0.60 0.93 -5.58
CA VAL A 123 -1.72 0.60 -6.47
C VAL A 123 -2.98 0.35 -5.63
N GLY A 124 -2.88 -0.45 -4.56
CA GLY A 124 -4.00 -0.70 -3.64
C GLY A 124 -4.54 0.57 -2.99
N VAL A 125 -3.66 1.45 -2.49
CA VAL A 125 -4.02 2.76 -1.91
C VAL A 125 -4.69 3.64 -2.97
N GLY A 126 -4.12 3.73 -4.17
CA GLY A 126 -4.67 4.56 -5.23
C GLY A 126 -6.07 4.13 -5.66
N VAL A 127 -6.30 2.83 -5.79
CA VAL A 127 -7.65 2.26 -6.04
C VAL A 127 -8.56 2.53 -4.85
N GLY A 128 -8.09 2.27 -3.62
CA GLY A 128 -8.85 2.48 -2.39
C GLY A 128 -9.35 3.93 -2.24
N TRP A 129 -8.54 4.91 -2.61
CA TRP A 129 -8.93 6.33 -2.53
C TRP A 129 -10.10 6.68 -3.47
N LEU A 130 -10.29 5.96 -4.56
CA LEU A 130 -11.47 6.16 -5.42
C LEU A 130 -12.77 5.80 -4.69
N SER A 131 -12.72 4.98 -3.64
CA SER A 131 -13.88 4.61 -2.84
C SER A 131 -14.44 5.76 -1.99
N ILE A 132 -13.59 6.74 -1.63
CA ILE A 132 -13.95 7.88 -0.75
C ILE A 132 -15.14 8.67 -1.33
N GLU A 133 -15.21 8.84 -2.64
CA GLU A 133 -16.36 9.48 -3.30
C GLU A 133 -17.69 8.81 -2.95
N TYR A 134 -17.68 7.49 -2.83
CA TYR A 134 -18.90 6.72 -2.55
C TYR A 134 -19.27 6.71 -1.06
N VAL A 135 -18.31 7.02 -0.18
CA VAL A 135 -18.61 7.37 1.22
C VAL A 135 -19.45 8.65 1.26
N TYR A 136 -19.02 9.70 0.57
CA TYR A 136 -19.78 10.96 0.49
C TYR A 136 -21.15 10.79 -0.18
N LYS A 137 -21.23 10.02 -1.25
CA LYS A 137 -22.47 9.76 -1.99
C LYS A 137 -23.37 8.72 -1.33
N ARG A 138 -22.93 8.12 -0.21
CA ARG A 138 -23.65 7.04 0.51
C ARG A 138 -24.06 5.87 -0.40
N LYS A 139 -23.18 5.48 -1.36
CA LYS A 139 -23.40 4.36 -2.28
C LYS A 139 -22.62 3.13 -1.83
N LEU A 140 -23.18 2.38 -0.87
CA LEU A 140 -22.51 1.26 -0.21
C LEU A 140 -21.94 0.24 -1.20
N TRP A 141 -22.73 -0.25 -2.15
CA TRP A 141 -22.28 -1.30 -3.06
C TRP A 141 -21.09 -0.89 -3.93
N LYS A 142 -21.07 0.37 -4.39
CA LYS A 142 -19.95 0.90 -5.16
C LYS A 142 -18.71 1.06 -4.29
N PHE A 143 -18.90 1.50 -3.06
CA PHE A 143 -17.82 1.57 -2.07
C PHE A 143 -17.23 0.18 -1.82
N LEU A 144 -18.07 -0.80 -1.51
CA LEU A 144 -17.63 -2.17 -1.24
C LEU A 144 -16.90 -2.79 -2.44
N ALA A 145 -17.41 -2.59 -3.67
CA ALA A 145 -16.78 -3.12 -4.88
C ALA A 145 -15.35 -2.57 -5.07
N ILE A 146 -15.15 -1.27 -4.83
CA ILE A 146 -13.81 -0.66 -4.98
C ILE A 146 -12.88 -1.07 -3.84
N VAL A 147 -13.39 -1.12 -2.59
CA VAL A 147 -12.56 -1.58 -1.45
C VAL A 147 -12.18 -3.05 -1.64
N LEU A 148 -13.10 -3.89 -2.12
CA LEU A 148 -12.79 -5.28 -2.45
C LEU A 148 -11.69 -5.35 -3.52
N LEU A 149 -11.83 -4.61 -4.62
CA LEU A 149 -10.80 -4.57 -5.67
C LEU A 149 -9.45 -4.11 -5.11
N ALA A 150 -9.43 -3.08 -4.27
CA ALA A 150 -8.20 -2.61 -3.61
C ALA A 150 -7.60 -3.68 -2.70
N THR A 151 -8.43 -4.41 -1.94
CA THR A 151 -8.00 -5.50 -1.04
C THR A 151 -7.42 -6.68 -1.80
N LEU A 152 -7.97 -7.02 -2.97
CA LEU A 152 -7.40 -8.07 -3.84
C LEU A 152 -6.00 -7.70 -4.38
N ILE A 153 -5.70 -6.40 -4.48
CA ILE A 153 -4.37 -5.92 -4.85
C ILE A 153 -3.45 -5.85 -3.64
N HIS A 154 -3.97 -5.36 -2.51
CA HIS A 154 -3.23 -5.26 -1.25
C HIS A 154 -4.17 -5.33 -0.04
N ASN A 155 -4.01 -6.37 0.75
CA ASN A 155 -4.90 -6.73 1.86
C ASN A 155 -5.16 -5.59 2.85
N SER A 156 -4.18 -4.72 3.11
CA SER A 156 -4.35 -3.61 4.05
C SER A 156 -5.45 -2.62 3.65
N ALA A 157 -5.91 -2.64 2.38
CA ALA A 157 -7.01 -1.78 1.94
C ALA A 157 -8.34 -2.08 2.65
N ILE A 158 -8.49 -3.26 3.27
CA ILE A 158 -9.67 -3.62 4.08
C ILE A 158 -9.90 -2.65 5.24
N ILE A 159 -8.86 -1.95 5.69
CA ILE A 159 -8.96 -0.92 6.74
C ILE A 159 -9.90 0.23 6.34
N LEU A 160 -10.21 0.39 5.05
CA LEU A 160 -11.16 1.40 4.58
C LEU A 160 -12.62 1.03 4.90
N LEU A 161 -12.96 -0.22 5.16
CA LEU A 161 -14.35 -0.64 5.41
C LEU A 161 -15.05 0.15 6.51
N PRO A 162 -14.47 0.36 7.69
CA PRO A 162 -15.10 1.16 8.75
C PRO A 162 -15.40 2.60 8.35
N VAL A 163 -14.63 3.16 7.40
CA VAL A 163 -14.77 4.57 6.98
C VAL A 163 -16.17 4.88 6.44
N TYR A 164 -16.83 3.92 5.78
CA TYR A 164 -18.19 4.11 5.26
C TYR A 164 -19.22 4.39 6.36
N PHE A 165 -19.03 3.79 7.52
CA PHE A 165 -19.98 3.89 8.64
C PHE A 165 -19.76 5.14 9.49
N LEU A 166 -18.64 5.86 9.28
CA LEU A 166 -18.39 7.10 9.97
C LEU A 166 -19.39 8.18 9.49
N PRO A 167 -19.99 8.95 10.41
CA PRO A 167 -20.81 10.09 10.04
C PRO A 167 -19.96 11.16 9.34
N ILE A 168 -20.50 11.70 8.23
CA ILE A 168 -19.88 12.83 7.52
C ILE A 168 -20.23 14.11 8.26
N LYS A 169 -19.46 14.43 9.28
CA LYS A 169 -19.63 15.63 10.11
C LYS A 169 -18.28 16.08 10.67
N GLN A 170 -18.17 17.33 11.00
CA GLN A 170 -17.02 17.80 11.76
C GLN A 170 -17.11 17.27 13.20
N TYR A 171 -16.10 16.54 13.62
CA TYR A 171 -16.00 16.07 14.99
C TYR A 171 -15.47 17.16 15.89
N SER A 172 -15.79 17.12 17.18
CA SER A 172 -15.21 18.08 18.13
C SER A 172 -13.71 17.84 18.28
N LYS A 173 -12.94 18.91 18.53
CA LYS A 173 -11.50 18.79 18.81
C LYS A 173 -11.22 17.79 19.94
N ARG A 174 -12.06 17.78 20.97
CA ARG A 174 -11.94 16.85 22.11
C ARG A 174 -12.08 15.39 21.65
N ALA A 175 -13.07 15.08 20.82
CA ALA A 175 -13.28 13.72 20.31
C ALA A 175 -12.09 13.24 19.48
N VAL A 176 -11.56 14.10 18.62
CA VAL A 176 -10.36 13.78 17.81
C VAL A 176 -9.14 13.59 18.71
N THR A 177 -8.93 14.47 19.70
CA THR A 177 -7.82 14.34 20.65
C THR A 177 -7.92 13.03 21.44
N VAL A 178 -9.11 12.69 21.96
CA VAL A 178 -9.32 11.46 22.72
C VAL A 178 -9.03 10.23 21.84
N LEU A 179 -9.52 10.22 20.60
CA LEU A 179 -9.24 9.14 19.66
C LEU A 179 -7.73 9.00 19.40
N MET A 180 -7.03 10.12 19.16
CA MET A 180 -5.58 10.10 18.89
C MET A 180 -4.78 9.62 20.10
N VAL A 181 -5.13 10.07 21.33
CA VAL A 181 -4.50 9.59 22.56
C VAL A 181 -4.78 8.09 22.74
N PHE A 182 -6.01 7.65 22.50
CA PHE A 182 -6.37 6.24 22.56
C PHE A 182 -5.55 5.40 21.57
N CYS A 183 -5.46 5.80 20.30
CA CYS A 183 -4.64 5.12 19.31
C CYS A 183 -3.15 5.10 19.70
N PHE A 184 -2.64 6.21 20.25
CA PHE A 184 -1.26 6.27 20.72
C PHE A 184 -1.01 5.30 21.87
N VAL A 185 -1.92 5.28 22.88
CA VAL A 185 -1.83 4.33 24.00
C VAL A 185 -1.91 2.89 23.49
N LEU A 186 -2.82 2.60 22.57
CA LEU A 186 -2.87 1.26 21.95
C LEU A 186 -1.57 0.92 21.23
N GLY A 187 -0.97 1.88 20.51
CA GLY A 187 0.28 1.66 19.76
C GLY A 187 1.48 1.32 20.63
N ILE A 188 1.53 1.81 21.87
CA ILE A 188 2.61 1.49 22.83
C ILE A 188 2.34 0.22 23.64
N THR A 189 1.14 -0.37 23.52
CA THR A 189 0.81 -1.66 24.14
C THR A 189 1.18 -2.80 23.19
N GLY A 190 1.37 -4.00 23.67
CA GLY A 190 1.56 -5.20 22.85
C GLY A 190 0.29 -5.64 22.08
N ILE A 191 -0.83 -4.92 22.20
CA ILE A 191 -2.11 -5.29 21.57
C ILE A 191 -2.00 -5.33 20.03
N PRO A 192 -1.40 -4.34 19.34
CA PRO A 192 -1.24 -4.42 17.89
C PRO A 192 -0.45 -5.65 17.43
N SER A 193 0.63 -6.00 18.13
CA SER A 193 1.42 -7.20 17.82
C SER A 193 0.58 -8.46 17.99
N ALA A 194 -0.14 -8.61 19.09
CA ALA A 194 -1.04 -9.74 19.31
C ALA A 194 -2.18 -9.83 18.25
N MET A 195 -2.69 -8.68 17.80
CA MET A 195 -3.67 -8.66 16.69
C MET A 195 -3.05 -9.08 15.37
N PHE A 196 -1.80 -8.70 15.10
CA PHE A 196 -1.06 -9.15 13.92
C PHE A 196 -0.81 -10.66 13.94
N ASP A 197 -0.48 -11.23 15.10
CA ASP A 197 -0.29 -12.68 15.27
C ASP A 197 -1.59 -13.44 15.00
N ILE A 198 -2.72 -12.94 15.53
CA ILE A 198 -4.04 -13.53 15.27
C ILE A 198 -4.39 -13.41 13.77
N TYR A 199 -4.15 -12.25 13.17
CA TYR A 199 -4.40 -12.05 11.73
C TYR A 199 -3.51 -12.93 10.87
N GLY A 200 -2.25 -13.08 11.22
CA GLY A 200 -1.28 -13.97 10.54
C GLY A 200 -1.72 -15.42 10.58
N SER A 201 -2.17 -15.91 11.73
CA SER A 201 -2.65 -17.29 11.91
C SER A 201 -3.93 -17.58 11.10
N VAL A 202 -4.80 -16.58 10.93
CA VAL A 202 -6.06 -16.73 10.16
C VAL A 202 -5.81 -16.65 8.65
N THR A 203 -4.77 -15.93 8.21
CA THR A 203 -4.50 -15.67 6.78
C THR A 203 -3.38 -16.53 6.19
N GLU A 204 -2.90 -17.53 6.94
CA GLU A 204 -1.75 -18.37 6.54
C GLU A 204 -0.46 -17.58 6.27
N MET A 205 -0.40 -16.34 6.76
CA MET A 205 0.78 -15.46 6.66
C MET A 205 1.71 -15.58 7.87
N GLU A 206 1.75 -16.76 8.52
CA GLU A 206 2.48 -16.98 9.80
C GLU A 206 3.96 -16.53 9.76
N GLY A 207 4.65 -16.73 8.63
CA GLY A 207 6.06 -16.34 8.51
C GLY A 207 6.31 -14.83 8.44
N ARG A 208 5.33 -14.00 8.05
CA ARG A 208 5.50 -12.55 7.92
C ARG A 208 5.25 -11.81 9.23
N GLY A 209 4.25 -12.25 10.00
CA GLY A 209 3.96 -11.68 11.32
C GLY A 209 5.13 -11.85 12.29
N GLN A 210 5.73 -13.04 12.30
CA GLN A 210 6.90 -13.35 13.13
C GLN A 210 8.13 -12.51 12.76
N ASN A 211 8.41 -12.32 11.47
CA ASN A 211 9.50 -11.46 11.01
C ASN A 211 9.31 -9.98 11.40
N TYR A 212 8.07 -9.50 11.50
CA TYR A 212 7.80 -8.14 12.00
C TYR A 212 7.88 -8.04 13.52
N ALA A 213 7.59 -9.11 14.25
CA ALA A 213 7.69 -9.15 15.71
C ALA A 213 9.14 -9.35 16.20
N GLU A 214 9.93 -10.14 15.45
CA GLU A 214 11.33 -10.41 15.75
C GLU A 214 12.26 -9.26 15.36
N ASN A 215 11.95 -8.55 14.27
CA ASN A 215 12.64 -7.31 13.97
C ASN A 215 12.07 -6.25 14.91
N GLU A 216 12.83 -5.90 15.94
CA GLU A 216 12.53 -4.76 16.81
C GLU A 216 12.17 -3.53 15.97
N VAL A 217 10.88 -3.38 15.65
CA VAL A 217 10.35 -2.14 15.11
C VAL A 217 10.37 -1.15 16.25
N GLY A 218 11.58 -0.73 16.62
CA GLY A 218 11.79 0.23 17.68
C GLY A 218 11.00 1.49 17.39
N PHE A 219 10.57 2.15 18.45
CA PHE A 219 9.93 3.46 18.42
C PHE A 219 10.86 4.42 17.67
N LYS A 220 10.59 4.66 16.38
CA LYS A 220 11.37 5.61 15.60
C LYS A 220 10.87 7.01 15.93
N ILE A 221 11.70 7.77 16.62
CA ILE A 221 11.39 9.11 17.09
C ILE A 221 10.96 10.05 15.95
N GLU A 222 11.46 9.80 14.73
CA GLU A 222 11.12 10.54 13.53
C GLU A 222 9.63 10.48 13.22
N TYR A 223 9.01 9.30 13.30
CA TYR A 223 7.57 9.12 13.05
C TYR A 223 6.71 9.78 14.13
N ILE A 224 7.21 9.83 15.36
CA ILE A 224 6.52 10.54 16.44
C ILE A 224 6.53 12.04 16.18
N LEU A 225 7.70 12.59 15.86
CA LEU A 225 7.86 14.01 15.54
C LEU A 225 7.01 14.40 14.33
N GLU A 226 7.02 13.59 13.28
CA GLU A 226 6.19 13.79 12.09
C GLU A 226 4.70 13.79 12.45
N THR A 227 4.25 12.81 13.23
CA THR A 227 2.86 12.73 13.70
C THR A 227 2.45 13.97 14.48
N PHE A 228 3.28 14.42 15.44
CA PHE A 228 3.00 15.64 16.21
C PHE A 228 2.97 16.89 15.32
N LEU A 229 3.84 16.97 14.33
CA LEU A 229 3.85 18.08 13.38
C LEU A 229 2.54 18.14 12.59
N PHE A 230 2.08 17.02 12.03
CA PHE A 230 0.81 16.94 11.32
C PHE A 230 -0.38 17.28 12.22
N LEU A 231 -0.42 16.72 13.42
CA LEU A 231 -1.46 17.01 14.37
C LEU A 231 -1.51 18.51 14.75
N TYR A 232 -0.34 19.12 14.95
CA TYR A 232 -0.26 20.54 15.21
C TYR A 232 -0.91 21.37 14.09
N PHE A 233 -0.58 21.11 12.81
CA PHE A 233 -1.17 21.81 11.68
C PHE A 233 -2.67 21.55 11.54
N ILE A 234 -3.12 20.32 11.74
CA ILE A 234 -4.54 19.96 11.71
C ILE A 234 -5.30 20.72 12.81
N PHE A 235 -4.82 20.67 14.06
CA PHE A 235 -5.50 21.31 15.18
C PHE A 235 -5.46 22.83 15.12
N ARG A 236 -4.37 23.42 14.63
CA ARG A 236 -4.26 24.87 14.42
C ARG A 236 -5.33 25.38 13.45
N ASN A 237 -5.62 24.63 12.41
CA ASN A 237 -6.56 25.01 11.36
C ASN A 237 -7.91 24.29 11.46
N TYR A 238 -8.17 23.56 12.54
CA TYR A 238 -9.34 22.69 12.67
C TYR A 238 -10.68 23.39 12.40
N ASN A 239 -10.83 24.63 12.84
CA ASN A 239 -12.05 25.41 12.64
C ASN A 239 -12.21 25.95 11.20
N LYS A 240 -11.15 25.84 10.38
CA LYS A 240 -11.17 26.25 8.97
C LYS A 240 -11.44 25.07 8.02
N ILE A 241 -11.50 23.84 8.56
CA ILE A 241 -11.83 22.66 7.76
C ILE A 241 -13.29 22.80 7.33
N PRO A 242 -13.58 22.76 6.01
CA PRO A 242 -14.94 22.89 5.52
C PRO A 242 -15.83 21.79 6.13
N THR A 243 -16.99 22.18 6.60
CA THR A 243 -18.07 21.22 6.92
C THR A 243 -18.76 20.87 5.62
N VAL A 244 -18.76 19.59 5.27
CA VAL A 244 -19.49 19.08 4.11
C VAL A 244 -20.97 19.00 4.40
#